data_1e201e474aa6da8eaa9d88726c7d6cae
#
_entry.id   1e201e474aa6da8eaa9d88726c7d6cae
#
_cell.length_a   1.000
_cell.length_b   1.000
_cell.length_c   1.000
_cell.angle_alpha   90.00
_cell.angle_beta   90.00
_cell.angle_gamma   90.00
#
_symmetry.space_group_name_H-M   'P 1'
#
loop_
_entity.id
_entity.type
_entity.pdbx_description
1 polymer ?
#
loop_
_entity_poly.entity_id
_entity_poly.type
_entity_poly.pdbx_seq_one_letter_code
_entity_poly.pdbx_strand_id
1 'polypeptide(L)'
;MEQQNNARIYIVDDDSLSAKVMSSLLSDSGHIVESTTDAASAFDKILDARPDCIICEMMMPEVDGLNLCKRIRENPDLAGMRFIMVSAKAYEFDQKRAFEFGADGYIRKPLNTETFANLVNRILDDHIDMKFWGVRGTLPVPGDQTLKYGGNTSCVTLEFPREQFFIFDGGSGIKNLGDSLMAEKRSRIRARIFISHPHWDHINAIPFFTPLYVPGNEFEILGANQGDTTMRELISAQMDGVYFPITLSEFGSRVYFRDLEEESLEIDGIGVETKLLSHPGKCLGYRINYNGRSICYITDNEMFKETSEFYFPHYEKKLADFCRDSDVLITDTTYTDEEYETKVGWGHSCISKVVQLADVANVKTLYLFHHDPDQSDADIDNKHELAAKMLMERNSSVKLETPKEGDLFKI
;
A
#
# COMPACT_ATOMS: atom_id res chain seq x y z
N MET A 1 -5.55 -5.58 -22.31
CA MET A 1 -6.08 -4.24 -22.67
C MET A 1 -7.09 -3.91 -21.59
N GLU A 2 -6.68 -3.10 -20.61
CA GLU A 2 -7.60 -2.57 -19.60
C GLU A 2 -8.65 -1.74 -20.31
N GLN A 3 -9.93 -1.94 -20.01
CA GLN A 3 -10.98 -1.01 -20.41
C GLN A 3 -10.65 0.34 -19.76
N GLN A 4 -10.17 1.30 -20.55
CA GLN A 4 -10.11 2.69 -20.13
C GLN A 4 -11.55 3.11 -19.79
N ASN A 5 -11.81 3.36 -18.54
CA ASN A 5 -13.08 3.88 -18.05
C ASN A 5 -13.15 5.34 -18.46
N ASN A 6 -13.78 5.66 -19.60
CA ASN A 6 -13.94 7.01 -20.12
C ASN A 6 -14.97 7.76 -19.27
N ALA A 7 -14.52 8.29 -18.13
CA ALA A 7 -15.38 9.08 -17.24
C ALA A 7 -15.61 10.49 -17.81
N ARG A 8 -16.80 11.04 -17.54
CA ARG A 8 -17.13 12.44 -17.79
C ARG A 8 -16.71 13.25 -16.58
N ILE A 9 -15.76 14.17 -16.77
CA ILE A 9 -15.18 14.97 -15.69
C ILE A 9 -15.53 16.44 -15.89
N TYR A 10 -16.03 17.10 -14.86
CA TYR A 10 -16.32 18.52 -14.86
C TYR A 10 -15.36 19.27 -13.94
N ILE A 11 -14.58 20.21 -14.51
CA ILE A 11 -13.58 21.01 -13.77
C ILE A 11 -14.15 22.39 -13.46
N VAL A 12 -14.03 22.80 -12.20
CA VAL A 12 -14.35 24.15 -11.73
C VAL A 12 -13.12 24.78 -11.10
N ASP A 13 -12.51 25.74 -11.78
CA ASP A 13 -11.29 26.41 -11.31
C ASP A 13 -11.26 27.84 -11.88
N ASP A 14 -11.19 28.86 -11.03
CA ASP A 14 -11.19 30.27 -11.45
C ASP A 14 -9.90 30.66 -12.20
N ASP A 15 -8.81 29.90 -12.07
CA ASP A 15 -7.63 30.01 -12.88
C ASP A 15 -7.77 29.22 -14.19
N SER A 16 -7.96 29.96 -15.31
CA SER A 16 -8.12 29.38 -16.64
C SER A 16 -6.92 28.55 -17.10
N LEU A 17 -5.70 28.84 -16.63
CA LEU A 17 -4.50 28.09 -16.98
C LEU A 17 -4.51 26.72 -16.24
N SER A 18 -4.80 26.73 -14.97
CA SER A 18 -4.95 25.53 -14.15
C SER A 18 -6.02 24.60 -14.74
N ALA A 19 -7.21 25.13 -15.05
CA ALA A 19 -8.29 24.38 -15.67
C ALA A 19 -7.88 23.73 -17.00
N LYS A 20 -7.16 24.47 -17.87
CA LYS A 20 -6.65 23.96 -19.15
C LYS A 20 -5.63 22.84 -18.97
N VAL A 21 -4.69 22.98 -18.04
CA VAL A 21 -3.69 21.94 -17.75
C VAL A 21 -4.38 20.66 -17.28
N MET A 22 -5.28 20.74 -16.31
CA MET A 22 -6.03 19.59 -15.85
C MET A 22 -6.85 18.93 -16.96
N SER A 23 -7.54 19.76 -17.79
CA SER A 23 -8.33 19.26 -18.92
C SER A 23 -7.47 18.52 -19.94
N SER A 24 -6.29 19.04 -20.29
CA SER A 24 -5.37 18.37 -21.22
C SER A 24 -4.92 17.02 -20.67
N LEU A 25 -4.41 16.99 -19.43
CA LEU A 25 -3.89 15.77 -18.79
C LEU A 25 -4.95 14.66 -18.72
N LEU A 26 -6.19 15.01 -18.41
CA LEU A 26 -7.29 14.05 -18.29
C LEU A 26 -7.82 13.61 -19.65
N SER A 27 -7.87 14.52 -20.64
CA SER A 27 -8.26 14.17 -22.02
C SER A 27 -7.22 13.25 -22.66
N ASP A 28 -5.93 13.49 -22.42
CA ASP A 28 -4.84 12.62 -22.89
C ASP A 28 -4.92 11.21 -22.26
N SER A 29 -5.54 11.11 -21.08
CA SER A 29 -5.82 9.83 -20.41
C SER A 29 -7.16 9.20 -20.82
N GLY A 30 -7.87 9.77 -21.80
CA GLY A 30 -9.08 9.20 -22.40
C GLY A 30 -10.40 9.66 -21.77
N HIS A 31 -10.40 10.60 -20.82
CA HIS A 31 -11.63 11.13 -20.23
C HIS A 31 -12.31 12.19 -21.10
N ILE A 32 -13.62 12.36 -20.93
CA ILE A 32 -14.41 13.44 -21.52
C ILE A 32 -14.43 14.58 -20.51
N VAL A 33 -13.79 15.71 -20.84
CA VAL A 33 -13.59 16.80 -19.88
C VAL A 33 -14.30 18.08 -20.33
N GLU A 34 -15.12 18.62 -19.44
CA GLU A 34 -15.69 19.96 -19.53
C GLU A 34 -15.13 20.83 -18.39
N SER A 35 -15.06 22.13 -18.57
CA SER A 35 -14.57 23.04 -17.54
C SER A 35 -15.28 24.39 -17.53
N THR A 36 -15.32 25.02 -16.35
CA THR A 36 -15.79 26.40 -16.18
C THR A 36 -14.87 27.16 -15.24
N THR A 37 -14.67 28.45 -15.53
CA THR A 37 -14.01 29.38 -14.61
C THR A 37 -15.02 30.23 -13.81
N ASP A 38 -16.30 30.06 -14.09
CA ASP A 38 -17.39 30.76 -13.42
C ASP A 38 -17.97 29.89 -12.30
N ALA A 39 -17.51 30.17 -11.08
CA ALA A 39 -17.92 29.46 -9.88
C ALA A 39 -19.41 29.67 -9.54
N ALA A 40 -19.97 30.83 -9.87
CA ALA A 40 -21.36 31.15 -9.56
C ALA A 40 -22.36 30.27 -10.32
N SER A 41 -22.07 29.97 -11.58
CA SER A 41 -22.90 29.11 -12.43
C SER A 41 -22.52 27.61 -12.40
N ALA A 42 -21.48 27.25 -11.64
CA ALA A 42 -20.92 25.90 -11.65
C ALA A 42 -21.94 24.84 -11.23
N PHE A 43 -22.74 25.09 -10.21
CA PHE A 43 -23.75 24.15 -9.75
C PHE A 43 -24.78 23.79 -10.82
N ASP A 44 -25.33 24.79 -11.49
CA ASP A 44 -26.36 24.60 -12.52
C ASP A 44 -25.78 23.85 -13.74
N LYS A 45 -24.55 24.20 -14.14
CA LYS A 45 -23.83 23.51 -15.22
C LYS A 45 -23.53 22.05 -14.89
N ILE A 46 -23.15 21.74 -13.64
CA ILE A 46 -22.92 20.37 -13.16
C ILE A 46 -24.24 19.58 -13.15
N LEU A 47 -25.35 20.22 -12.73
CA LEU A 47 -26.66 19.60 -12.73
C LEU A 47 -27.11 19.19 -14.14
N ASP A 48 -26.83 20.05 -15.14
CA ASP A 48 -27.14 19.77 -16.54
C ASP A 48 -26.19 18.71 -17.14
N ALA A 49 -24.90 18.81 -16.87
CA ALA A 49 -23.86 17.93 -17.43
C ALA A 49 -23.90 16.51 -16.83
N ARG A 50 -24.28 16.35 -15.58
CA ARG A 50 -24.27 15.08 -14.80
C ARG A 50 -22.98 14.29 -15.00
N PRO A 51 -21.82 14.84 -14.62
CA PRO A 51 -20.53 14.16 -14.77
C PRO A 51 -20.39 13.00 -13.79
N ASP A 52 -19.45 12.09 -14.07
CA ASP A 52 -19.07 11.03 -13.13
C ASP A 52 -18.18 11.59 -12.01
N CYS A 53 -17.44 12.66 -12.31
CA CYS A 53 -16.51 13.30 -11.38
C CYS A 53 -16.50 14.82 -11.54
N ILE A 54 -16.42 15.50 -10.40
CA ILE A 54 -16.20 16.95 -10.31
C ILE A 54 -14.81 17.19 -9.73
N ILE A 55 -14.01 18.00 -10.40
CA ILE A 55 -12.72 18.48 -9.86
C ILE A 55 -12.87 19.97 -9.62
N CYS A 56 -12.72 20.41 -8.36
CA CYS A 56 -13.05 21.76 -7.95
C CYS A 56 -11.91 22.42 -7.18
N GLU A 57 -11.51 23.65 -7.59
CA GLU A 57 -10.65 24.49 -6.76
C GLU A 57 -11.35 24.81 -5.45
N MET A 58 -10.60 24.70 -4.35
CA MET A 58 -11.14 24.94 -3.01
C MET A 58 -11.48 26.41 -2.78
N MET A 59 -10.60 27.31 -3.22
CA MET A 59 -10.69 28.75 -2.98
C MET A 59 -10.98 29.50 -4.27
N MET A 60 -12.23 29.86 -4.47
CA MET A 60 -12.65 30.66 -5.63
C MET A 60 -13.38 31.93 -5.17
N PRO A 61 -13.36 32.99 -5.96
CA PRO A 61 -14.22 34.16 -5.74
C PRO A 61 -15.71 33.75 -5.74
N GLU A 62 -16.52 34.43 -4.93
CA GLU A 62 -17.98 34.31 -4.83
C GLU A 62 -18.49 32.98 -4.27
N VAL A 63 -18.01 31.83 -4.76
CA VAL A 63 -18.44 30.50 -4.30
C VAL A 63 -17.22 29.67 -3.88
N ASP A 64 -17.10 29.37 -2.60
CA ASP A 64 -16.11 28.46 -2.03
C ASP A 64 -16.39 27.01 -2.48
N GLY A 65 -15.35 26.32 -2.92
CA GLY A 65 -15.42 24.92 -3.36
C GLY A 65 -15.98 23.97 -2.29
N LEU A 66 -15.75 24.25 -1.00
CA LEU A 66 -16.35 23.47 0.10
C LEU A 66 -17.87 23.60 0.10
N ASN A 67 -18.39 24.82 -0.12
CA ASN A 67 -19.83 25.06 -0.21
C ASN A 67 -20.44 24.40 -1.46
N LEU A 68 -19.73 24.41 -2.58
CA LEU A 68 -20.15 23.69 -3.79
C LEU A 68 -20.23 22.19 -3.51
N CYS A 69 -19.21 21.60 -2.88
CA CYS A 69 -19.17 20.19 -2.48
C CYS A 69 -20.39 19.84 -1.61
N LYS A 70 -20.66 20.63 -0.56
CA LYS A 70 -21.80 20.42 0.31
C LYS A 70 -23.14 20.45 -0.47
N ARG A 71 -23.35 21.43 -1.35
CA ARG A 71 -24.56 21.52 -2.18
C ARG A 71 -24.72 20.30 -3.10
N ILE A 72 -23.62 19.80 -3.66
CA ILE A 72 -23.60 18.56 -4.47
C ILE A 72 -24.03 17.36 -3.63
N ARG A 73 -23.50 17.22 -2.41
CA ARG A 73 -23.86 16.10 -1.51
C ARG A 73 -25.31 16.17 -0.99
N GLU A 74 -25.86 17.37 -0.82
CA GLU A 74 -27.24 17.59 -0.40
C GLU A 74 -28.25 17.35 -1.55
N ASN A 75 -27.81 17.30 -2.79
CA ASN A 75 -28.66 17.03 -3.94
C ASN A 75 -28.69 15.52 -4.27
N PRO A 76 -29.86 14.83 -4.18
CA PRO A 76 -29.95 13.39 -4.40
C PRO A 76 -29.48 12.93 -5.79
N ASP A 77 -29.65 13.76 -6.82
CA ASP A 77 -29.26 13.44 -8.21
C ASP A 77 -27.74 13.51 -8.44
N LEU A 78 -27.02 14.22 -7.57
CA LEU A 78 -25.59 14.51 -7.69
C LEU A 78 -24.75 13.86 -6.58
N ALA A 79 -25.38 13.44 -5.48
CA ALA A 79 -24.68 12.98 -4.26
C ALA A 79 -23.73 11.80 -4.48
N GLY A 80 -24.01 10.95 -5.50
CA GLY A 80 -23.17 9.80 -5.86
C GLY A 80 -21.98 10.11 -6.74
N MET A 81 -21.84 11.35 -7.27
CA MET A 81 -20.71 11.74 -8.11
C MET A 81 -19.43 11.84 -7.29
N ARG A 82 -18.30 11.46 -7.88
CA ARG A 82 -17.01 11.71 -7.25
C ARG A 82 -16.72 13.19 -7.20
N PHE A 83 -16.24 13.68 -6.06
CA PHE A 83 -15.86 15.08 -5.88
C PHE A 83 -14.41 15.18 -5.41
N ILE A 84 -13.56 15.73 -6.24
CA ILE A 84 -12.13 15.92 -5.96
C ILE A 84 -11.88 17.41 -5.70
N MET A 85 -11.37 17.72 -4.52
CA MET A 85 -10.92 19.06 -4.20
C MET A 85 -9.48 19.26 -4.69
N VAL A 86 -9.21 20.38 -5.36
CA VAL A 86 -7.86 20.79 -5.75
C VAL A 86 -7.52 22.10 -5.06
N SER A 87 -6.33 22.25 -4.48
CA SER A 87 -5.98 23.49 -3.79
C SER A 87 -4.47 23.71 -3.62
N ALA A 88 -4.06 24.96 -3.61
CA ALA A 88 -2.73 25.37 -3.19
C ALA A 88 -2.52 25.28 -1.67
N LYS A 89 -3.58 25.13 -0.87
CA LYS A 89 -3.47 24.96 0.59
C LYS A 89 -2.91 23.58 0.91
N ALA A 90 -1.83 23.56 1.67
CA ALA A 90 -1.09 22.33 2.01
C ALA A 90 -1.32 21.89 3.46
N TYR A 91 -2.19 22.57 4.21
CA TYR A 91 -2.41 22.25 5.62
C TYR A 91 -3.36 21.07 5.77
N GLU A 92 -3.04 20.19 6.68
CA GLU A 92 -3.83 19.00 7.03
C GLU A 92 -5.27 19.36 7.43
N PHE A 93 -5.43 20.51 8.10
CA PHE A 93 -6.74 21.04 8.46
C PHE A 93 -7.64 21.31 7.25
N ASP A 94 -7.09 21.85 6.15
CA ASP A 94 -7.87 22.14 4.94
C ASP A 94 -8.29 20.83 4.23
N GLN A 95 -7.41 19.84 4.20
CA GLN A 95 -7.70 18.52 3.67
C GLN A 95 -8.78 17.80 4.50
N LYS A 96 -8.66 17.83 5.83
CA LYS A 96 -9.66 17.25 6.73
C LYS A 96 -11.03 17.91 6.53
N ARG A 97 -11.09 19.23 6.41
CA ARG A 97 -12.33 19.94 6.10
C ARG A 97 -12.93 19.50 4.77
N ALA A 98 -12.13 19.35 3.71
CA ALA A 98 -12.66 18.89 2.42
C ALA A 98 -13.36 17.53 2.56
N PHE A 99 -12.77 16.59 3.29
CA PHE A 99 -13.38 15.27 3.54
C PHE A 99 -14.63 15.36 4.44
N GLU A 100 -14.63 16.23 5.47
CA GLU A 100 -15.81 16.49 6.31
C GLU A 100 -17.00 17.06 5.50
N PHE A 101 -16.72 17.82 4.44
CA PHE A 101 -17.73 18.35 3.51
C PHE A 101 -18.13 17.35 2.42
N GLY A 102 -17.52 16.15 2.40
CA GLY A 102 -17.90 15.04 1.53
C GLY A 102 -17.06 14.91 0.25
N ALA A 103 -15.87 15.52 0.17
CA ALA A 103 -14.94 15.26 -0.92
C ALA A 103 -14.44 13.79 -0.88
N ASP A 104 -14.30 13.16 -2.06
CA ASP A 104 -13.73 11.82 -2.19
C ASP A 104 -12.21 11.86 -2.30
N GLY A 105 -11.66 12.98 -2.78
CA GLY A 105 -10.23 13.19 -2.93
C GLY A 105 -9.81 14.64 -2.70
N TYR A 106 -8.52 14.82 -2.39
CA TYR A 106 -7.90 16.13 -2.25
C TYR A 106 -6.55 16.11 -2.96
N ILE A 107 -6.35 17.00 -3.93
CA ILE A 107 -5.12 17.09 -4.72
C ILE A 107 -4.46 18.44 -4.48
N ARG A 108 -3.17 18.43 -4.14
CA ARG A 108 -2.41 19.65 -3.85
C ARG A 108 -1.83 20.27 -5.11
N LYS A 109 -1.92 21.59 -5.23
CA LYS A 109 -1.14 22.36 -6.22
C LYS A 109 0.27 22.70 -5.64
N PRO A 110 1.33 22.74 -6.47
CA PRO A 110 1.30 22.56 -7.92
C PRO A 110 1.05 21.11 -8.34
N LEU A 111 0.28 20.92 -9.42
CA LEU A 111 -0.05 19.60 -9.93
C LEU A 111 1.21 18.91 -10.47
N ASN A 112 1.37 17.63 -10.10
CA ASN A 112 2.36 16.79 -10.77
C ASN A 112 1.76 16.22 -12.06
N THR A 113 2.25 16.70 -13.20
CA THR A 113 1.72 16.35 -14.52
C THR A 113 1.90 14.87 -14.89
N GLU A 114 2.89 14.19 -14.29
CA GLU A 114 3.17 12.77 -14.54
C GLU A 114 2.22 11.84 -13.77
N THR A 115 1.74 12.26 -12.60
CA THR A 115 0.94 11.40 -11.71
C THR A 115 -0.51 11.85 -11.55
N PHE A 116 -0.87 13.06 -12.00
CA PHE A 116 -2.20 13.65 -11.77
C PHE A 116 -3.35 12.79 -12.30
N ALA A 117 -3.25 12.35 -13.56
CA ALA A 117 -4.31 11.53 -14.16
C ALA A 117 -4.48 10.17 -13.44
N ASN A 118 -3.36 9.54 -13.06
CA ASN A 118 -3.40 8.29 -12.31
C ASN A 118 -4.06 8.46 -10.94
N LEU A 119 -3.79 9.58 -10.25
CA LEU A 119 -4.42 9.88 -8.97
C LEU A 119 -5.94 10.09 -9.13
N VAL A 120 -6.36 10.83 -10.16
CA VAL A 120 -7.78 11.00 -10.47
C VAL A 120 -8.45 9.66 -10.78
N ASN A 121 -7.82 8.80 -11.58
CA ASN A 121 -8.33 7.46 -11.87
C ASN A 121 -8.48 6.60 -10.61
N ARG A 122 -7.49 6.64 -9.69
CA ARG A 122 -7.56 5.92 -8.43
C ARG A 122 -8.75 6.38 -7.58
N ILE A 123 -9.03 7.69 -7.54
CA ILE A 123 -10.18 8.23 -6.81
C ILE A 123 -11.50 7.86 -7.51
N LEU A 124 -11.56 7.92 -8.84
CA LEU A 124 -12.74 7.55 -9.63
C LEU A 124 -13.14 6.10 -9.40
N ASP A 125 -12.19 5.20 -9.54
CA ASP A 125 -12.40 3.75 -9.43
C ASP A 125 -12.44 3.30 -7.96
N ASP A 126 -12.04 4.17 -7.02
CA ASP A 126 -11.93 3.88 -5.58
C ASP A 126 -11.10 2.62 -5.32
N HIS A 127 -10.00 2.41 -6.04
CA HIS A 127 -9.13 1.25 -5.87
C HIS A 127 -7.87 1.58 -5.06
N ILE A 128 -7.29 0.56 -4.47
CA ILE A 128 -5.98 0.62 -3.81
C ILE A 128 -4.97 0.05 -4.81
N ASP A 129 -3.92 0.82 -5.10
CA ASP A 129 -2.78 0.31 -5.87
C ASP A 129 -1.84 -0.45 -4.93
N MET A 130 -1.77 -1.77 -5.09
CA MET A 130 -0.85 -2.65 -4.37
C MET A 130 0.29 -3.05 -5.28
N LYS A 131 1.55 -2.70 -4.90
CA LYS A 131 2.73 -2.97 -5.73
C LYS A 131 3.83 -3.68 -4.95
N PHE A 132 4.45 -4.65 -5.61
CA PHE A 132 5.55 -5.44 -5.06
C PHE A 132 6.89 -4.90 -5.56
N TRP A 133 7.82 -4.61 -4.64
CA TRP A 133 9.15 -4.08 -4.91
C TRP A 133 10.27 -5.05 -4.56
N GLY A 134 9.96 -6.05 -3.75
CA GLY A 134 10.81 -7.18 -3.39
C GLY A 134 9.93 -8.29 -2.83
N VAL A 135 10.20 -9.52 -3.22
CA VAL A 135 9.37 -10.70 -2.93
C VAL A 135 10.15 -11.85 -2.26
N ARG A 136 11.45 -11.67 -2.09
CA ARG A 136 12.35 -12.65 -1.46
C ARG A 136 12.47 -12.42 0.04
N GLY A 137 12.85 -13.49 0.76
CA GLY A 137 13.22 -13.43 2.17
C GLY A 137 14.72 -13.57 2.38
N THR A 138 15.16 -13.38 3.61
CA THR A 138 16.50 -13.65 4.15
C THR A 138 17.62 -12.81 3.53
N LEU A 139 17.81 -12.86 2.21
CA LEU A 139 18.94 -12.22 1.54
C LEU A 139 18.59 -11.82 0.10
N PRO A 140 19.04 -10.65 -0.39
CA PRO A 140 18.93 -10.30 -1.80
C PRO A 140 19.77 -11.24 -2.67
N VAL A 141 19.19 -11.74 -3.77
CA VAL A 141 19.83 -12.72 -4.66
C VAL A 141 19.80 -12.26 -6.12
N PRO A 142 20.73 -11.43 -6.55
CA PRO A 142 20.86 -11.07 -7.95
C PRO A 142 21.43 -12.26 -8.77
N GLY A 143 20.89 -12.47 -9.97
CA GLY A 143 21.41 -13.52 -10.85
C GLY A 143 20.43 -13.95 -11.92
N ASP A 144 20.92 -14.78 -12.87
CA ASP A 144 20.14 -15.24 -14.01
C ASP A 144 18.95 -16.12 -13.61
N GLN A 145 19.01 -16.72 -12.43
CA GLN A 145 17.95 -17.61 -11.92
C GLN A 145 16.84 -16.89 -11.15
N THR A 146 16.96 -15.57 -11.03
CA THR A 146 16.00 -14.73 -10.27
C THR A 146 15.42 -13.58 -11.11
N LEU A 147 15.52 -13.65 -12.44
CA LEU A 147 15.10 -12.58 -13.34
C LEU A 147 13.58 -12.46 -13.46
N LYS A 148 12.86 -13.56 -13.27
CA LYS A 148 11.41 -13.59 -13.45
C LYS A 148 10.67 -12.97 -12.26
N TYR A 149 11.01 -13.39 -11.05
CA TYR A 149 10.36 -12.92 -9.82
C TYR A 149 11.09 -11.73 -9.19
N GLY A 150 12.36 -11.57 -9.47
CA GLY A 150 13.25 -10.59 -8.87
C GLY A 150 14.07 -11.19 -7.72
N GLY A 151 15.11 -10.46 -7.33
CA GLY A 151 16.05 -10.86 -6.29
C GLY A 151 16.02 -10.01 -5.03
N ASN A 152 15.12 -9.02 -4.94
CA ASN A 152 15.04 -8.12 -3.80
C ASN A 152 14.19 -8.69 -2.66
N THR A 153 14.58 -8.32 -1.43
CA THR A 153 13.85 -8.70 -0.22
C THR A 153 12.69 -7.79 0.06
N SER A 154 11.87 -8.18 1.01
CA SER A 154 10.52 -7.72 1.33
C SER A 154 10.30 -6.21 1.25
N CYS A 155 9.48 -5.78 0.29
CA CYS A 155 8.91 -4.44 0.25
C CYS A 155 7.62 -4.44 -0.59
N VAL A 156 6.50 -4.04 0.01
CA VAL A 156 5.19 -3.92 -0.64
C VAL A 156 4.61 -2.55 -0.34
N THR A 157 3.94 -1.94 -1.31
CA THR A 157 3.27 -0.65 -1.11
C THR A 157 1.79 -0.72 -1.37
N LEU A 158 1.03 0.07 -0.59
CA LEU A 158 -0.39 0.36 -0.81
C LEU A 158 -0.55 1.87 -1.00
N GLU A 159 -1.06 2.28 -2.15
CA GLU A 159 -1.48 3.65 -2.41
C GLU A 159 -3.00 3.73 -2.46
N PHE A 160 -3.56 4.60 -1.62
CA PHE A 160 -5.00 4.77 -1.49
C PHE A 160 -5.51 5.99 -2.29
N PRO A 161 -6.82 6.05 -2.59
CA PRO A 161 -7.41 7.18 -3.33
C PRO A 161 -7.20 8.54 -2.67
N ARG A 162 -7.05 8.61 -1.35
CA ARG A 162 -6.89 9.85 -0.58
C ARG A 162 -5.44 10.24 -0.31
N GLU A 163 -4.50 9.85 -1.17
CA GLU A 163 -3.05 10.11 -1.06
C GLU A 163 -2.36 9.46 0.14
N GLN A 164 -3.02 8.57 0.89
CA GLN A 164 -2.31 7.79 1.90
C GLN A 164 -1.40 6.79 1.20
N PHE A 165 -0.18 6.68 1.70
CA PHE A 165 0.84 5.82 1.15
C PHE A 165 1.47 4.97 2.25
N PHE A 166 1.21 3.67 2.21
CA PHE A 166 1.73 2.69 3.15
C PHE A 166 2.79 1.83 2.48
N ILE A 167 3.90 1.63 3.18
CA ILE A 167 5.02 0.81 2.76
C ILE A 167 5.17 -0.28 3.81
N PHE A 168 5.19 -1.54 3.41
CA PHE A 168 5.41 -2.69 4.28
C PHE A 168 6.80 -3.22 4.04
N ASP A 169 7.61 -3.17 5.08
CA ASP A 169 9.02 -3.48 5.16
C ASP A 169 9.94 -2.62 4.26
N GLY A 170 11.17 -2.53 4.70
CA GLY A 170 12.26 -1.77 4.08
C GLY A 170 13.44 -2.65 3.69
N GLY A 171 13.16 -3.86 3.19
CA GLY A 171 14.17 -4.72 2.59
C GLY A 171 14.75 -4.12 1.32
N SER A 172 15.60 -4.85 0.60
CA SER A 172 16.31 -4.28 -0.56
C SER A 172 15.39 -3.73 -1.65
N GLY A 173 14.13 -4.19 -1.72
CA GLY A 173 13.13 -3.67 -2.64
C GLY A 173 12.78 -2.19 -2.43
N ILE A 174 12.93 -1.64 -1.22
CA ILE A 174 12.63 -0.22 -0.95
C ILE A 174 13.56 0.73 -1.72
N LYS A 175 14.75 0.27 -2.13
CA LYS A 175 15.66 1.04 -2.98
C LYS A 175 15.02 1.33 -4.35
N ASN A 176 14.42 0.31 -4.99
CA ASN A 176 13.73 0.46 -6.27
C ASN A 176 12.49 1.35 -6.14
N LEU A 177 11.74 1.23 -5.05
CA LEU A 177 10.66 2.15 -4.71
C LEU A 177 11.18 3.59 -4.62
N GLY A 178 12.29 3.82 -3.91
CA GLY A 178 12.90 5.14 -3.79
C GLY A 178 13.26 5.74 -5.14
N ASP A 179 13.89 4.97 -6.02
CA ASP A 179 14.24 5.42 -7.37
C ASP A 179 13.00 5.77 -8.21
N SER A 180 11.94 4.97 -8.13
CA SER A 180 10.67 5.25 -8.81
C SER A 180 10.05 6.56 -8.33
N LEU A 181 9.96 6.77 -7.01
CA LEU A 181 9.40 7.99 -6.42
C LEU A 181 10.21 9.24 -6.80
N MET A 182 11.54 9.12 -6.88
CA MET A 182 12.41 10.21 -7.32
C MET A 182 12.27 10.50 -8.82
N ALA A 183 12.11 9.45 -9.64
CA ALA A 183 11.88 9.60 -11.08
C ALA A 183 10.53 10.28 -11.38
N GLU A 184 9.50 9.94 -10.62
CA GLU A 184 8.17 10.58 -10.71
C GLU A 184 8.15 12.03 -10.21
N LYS A 185 9.27 12.54 -9.66
CA LYS A 185 9.38 13.90 -9.11
C LYS A 185 8.25 14.25 -8.15
N ARG A 186 7.80 13.29 -7.36
CA ARG A 186 6.77 13.54 -6.34
C ARG A 186 7.27 14.59 -5.36
N SER A 187 6.57 15.71 -5.25
CA SER A 187 6.86 16.72 -4.25
C SER A 187 6.16 16.37 -2.94
N ARG A 188 6.89 16.41 -1.82
CA ARG A 188 6.34 16.22 -0.47
C ARG A 188 5.69 14.85 -0.27
N ILE A 189 6.48 13.80 -0.44
CA ILE A 189 6.04 12.44 -0.12
C ILE A 189 5.71 12.35 1.35
N ARG A 190 4.51 11.82 1.67
CA ARG A 190 4.07 11.50 3.01
C ARG A 190 3.70 10.02 3.04
N ALA A 191 4.43 9.23 3.83
CA ALA A 191 4.22 7.79 3.88
C ALA A 191 4.35 7.22 5.29
N ARG A 192 3.71 6.07 5.53
CA ARG A 192 3.90 5.23 6.71
C ARG A 192 4.65 3.99 6.29
N ILE A 193 5.74 3.71 7.02
CA ILE A 193 6.57 2.53 6.80
C ILE A 193 6.29 1.57 7.97
N PHE A 194 5.57 0.50 7.70
CA PHE A 194 5.26 -0.55 8.65
C PHE A 194 6.34 -1.61 8.59
N ILE A 195 7.05 -1.81 9.67
CA ILE A 195 8.09 -2.82 9.80
C ILE A 195 7.50 -4.02 10.52
N SER A 196 7.50 -5.17 9.84
CA SER A 196 7.06 -6.43 10.44
C SER A 196 7.93 -6.82 11.64
N HIS A 197 9.24 -6.81 11.44
CA HIS A 197 10.25 -7.06 12.44
C HIS A 197 11.64 -6.60 11.96
N PRO A 198 12.64 -6.49 12.85
CA PRO A 198 13.92 -5.87 12.51
C PRO A 198 14.97 -6.83 11.94
N HIS A 199 14.60 -7.98 11.35
CA HIS A 199 15.58 -8.78 10.61
C HIS A 199 16.07 -8.01 9.38
N TRP A 200 17.28 -8.30 8.95
CA TRP A 200 17.96 -7.47 7.96
C TRP A 200 17.21 -7.36 6.63
N ASP A 201 16.64 -8.44 6.15
CA ASP A 201 15.89 -8.49 4.89
C ASP A 201 14.60 -7.66 4.89
N HIS A 202 14.17 -7.18 6.07
CA HIS A 202 13.03 -6.28 6.24
C HIS A 202 13.41 -4.82 6.48
N ILE A 203 14.69 -4.53 6.78
CA ILE A 203 15.11 -3.16 7.14
C ILE A 203 16.41 -2.71 6.47
N ASN A 204 17.20 -3.61 5.86
CA ASN A 204 18.58 -3.35 5.41
C ASN A 204 18.72 -2.20 4.41
N ALA A 205 17.71 -1.89 3.62
CA ALA A 205 17.79 -0.83 2.62
C ALA A 205 17.11 0.48 3.01
N ILE A 206 16.59 0.60 4.23
CA ILE A 206 16.06 1.89 4.75
C ILE A 206 17.11 3.00 4.65
N PRO A 207 18.40 2.79 5.00
CA PRO A 207 19.44 3.80 4.84
C PRO A 207 19.66 4.25 3.40
N PHE A 208 19.24 3.49 2.41
CA PHE A 208 19.37 3.76 0.98
C PHE A 208 18.08 4.28 0.33
N PHE A 209 17.03 4.48 1.12
CA PHE A 209 15.76 5.02 0.65
C PHE A 209 15.87 6.53 0.44
N THR A 210 16.26 6.94 -0.77
CA THR A 210 16.55 8.33 -1.13
C THR A 210 15.51 9.34 -0.67
N PRO A 211 14.18 9.06 -0.70
CA PRO A 211 13.17 10.00 -0.23
C PRO A 211 13.33 10.48 1.23
N LEU A 212 14.01 9.72 2.10
CA LEU A 212 14.29 10.12 3.48
C LEU A 212 15.26 11.33 3.56
N TYR A 213 16.06 11.55 2.53
CA TYR A 213 17.05 12.64 2.48
C TYR A 213 16.50 13.90 1.81
N VAL A 214 15.27 13.88 1.28
CA VAL A 214 14.66 15.00 0.56
C VAL A 214 13.92 15.91 1.52
N PRO A 215 14.32 17.20 1.67
CA PRO A 215 13.60 18.16 2.50
C PRO A 215 12.14 18.34 2.06
N GLY A 216 11.24 18.38 3.03
CA GLY A 216 9.80 18.55 2.80
C GLY A 216 9.02 17.24 2.75
N ASN A 217 9.69 16.09 2.63
CA ASN A 217 9.06 14.79 2.82
C ASN A 217 8.80 14.53 4.30
N GLU A 218 7.86 13.61 4.58
CA GLU A 218 7.47 13.20 5.93
C GLU A 218 7.20 11.70 5.97
N PHE A 219 7.85 11.02 6.90
CA PHE A 219 7.69 9.58 7.09
C PHE A 219 7.40 9.27 8.56
N GLU A 220 6.55 8.28 8.77
CA GLU A 220 6.37 7.66 10.08
C GLU A 220 6.75 6.19 9.95
N ILE A 221 7.73 5.74 10.76
CA ILE A 221 8.19 4.35 10.80
C ILE A 221 7.57 3.69 12.02
N LEU A 222 6.78 2.66 11.77
CA LEU A 222 5.97 1.96 12.77
C LEU A 222 6.37 0.48 12.80
N GLY A 223 6.47 -0.11 14.00
CA GLY A 223 6.75 -1.53 14.17
C GLY A 223 6.92 -1.89 15.64
N ALA A 224 7.11 -3.17 15.96
CA ALA A 224 7.26 -3.60 17.34
C ALA A 224 8.64 -3.28 17.91
N ASN A 225 8.68 -2.82 19.16
CA ASN A 225 9.92 -2.80 19.93
C ASN A 225 10.43 -4.24 20.19
N GLN A 226 11.74 -4.39 20.39
CA GLN A 226 12.36 -5.66 20.75
C GLN A 226 12.91 -5.57 22.18
N GLY A 227 12.16 -6.14 23.13
CA GLY A 227 12.46 -5.91 24.56
C GLY A 227 12.36 -4.41 24.88
N ASP A 228 13.45 -3.85 25.40
CA ASP A 228 13.56 -2.43 25.75
C ASP A 228 14.03 -1.55 24.56
N THR A 229 14.37 -2.17 23.42
CA THR A 229 14.88 -1.44 22.25
C THR A 229 13.73 -0.96 21.37
N THR A 230 13.58 0.35 21.25
CA THR A 230 12.52 1.01 20.45
C THR A 230 12.75 0.86 18.95
N MET A 231 11.71 1.04 18.14
CA MET A 231 11.82 1.06 16.66
C MET A 231 12.84 2.11 16.18
N ARG A 232 12.90 3.27 16.83
CA ARG A 232 13.91 4.29 16.54
C ARG A 232 15.33 3.79 16.75
N GLU A 233 15.59 3.10 17.85
CA GLU A 233 16.92 2.56 18.15
C GLU A 233 17.29 1.41 17.21
N LEU A 234 16.33 0.54 16.86
CA LEU A 234 16.51 -0.55 15.88
C LEU A 234 16.94 -0.01 14.51
N ILE A 235 16.25 1.00 13.99
CA ILE A 235 16.60 1.60 12.71
C ILE A 235 17.92 2.37 12.82
N SER A 236 18.15 3.09 13.92
CA SER A 236 19.41 3.83 14.15
C SER A 236 20.63 2.92 14.21
N ALA A 237 20.49 1.71 14.76
CA ALA A 237 21.58 0.76 14.90
C ALA A 237 22.21 0.32 13.57
N GLN A 238 21.44 0.31 12.47
CA GLN A 238 21.97 0.04 11.13
C GLN A 238 22.86 1.17 10.60
N MET A 239 22.70 2.37 11.17
CA MET A 239 23.37 3.59 10.76
C MET A 239 24.48 3.98 11.77
N ASP A 240 25.09 2.98 12.41
CA ASP A 240 26.26 3.14 13.25
C ASP A 240 27.48 3.50 12.41
N GLY A 241 28.22 4.53 12.83
CA GLY A 241 29.37 5.06 12.10
C GLY A 241 30.50 4.06 11.82
N VAL A 242 30.48 2.89 12.45
CA VAL A 242 31.40 1.78 12.17
C VAL A 242 31.00 1.05 10.89
N TYR A 243 29.70 0.91 10.64
CA TYR A 243 29.16 0.12 9.52
C TYR A 243 28.59 1.00 8.40
N PHE A 244 28.12 2.19 8.74
CA PHE A 244 27.48 3.10 7.79
C PHE A 244 27.81 4.58 8.13
N PRO A 245 28.28 5.38 7.16
CA PRO A 245 28.84 6.70 7.44
C PRO A 245 27.78 7.79 7.71
N ILE A 246 26.49 7.46 7.69
CA ILE A 246 25.37 8.38 7.80
C ILE A 246 24.50 7.95 8.98
N THR A 247 24.02 8.91 9.77
CA THR A 247 23.11 8.68 10.90
C THR A 247 21.70 9.22 10.59
N LEU A 248 20.74 9.00 11.48
CA LEU A 248 19.38 9.55 11.33
C LEU A 248 19.37 11.10 11.24
N SER A 249 20.43 11.79 11.70
CA SER A 249 20.52 13.26 11.68
C SER A 249 20.70 13.83 10.26
N GLU A 250 21.17 13.03 9.31
CA GLU A 250 21.32 13.42 7.91
C GLU A 250 20.03 13.31 7.10
N PHE A 251 18.97 12.74 7.66
CA PHE A 251 17.68 12.74 6.98
C PHE A 251 17.16 14.17 6.78
N GLY A 252 16.97 14.55 5.53
CA GLY A 252 16.40 15.87 5.17
C GLY A 252 14.89 15.93 5.38
N SER A 253 14.22 14.77 5.40
CA SER A 253 12.79 14.66 5.68
C SER A 253 12.49 14.69 7.18
N ARG A 254 11.21 14.89 7.52
CA ARG A 254 10.74 14.66 8.90
C ARG A 254 10.47 13.16 9.08
N VAL A 255 11.10 12.55 10.08
CA VAL A 255 10.91 11.13 10.37
C VAL A 255 10.45 10.97 11.81
N TYR A 256 9.28 10.35 11.96
CA TYR A 256 8.69 9.98 13.24
C TYR A 256 8.82 8.47 13.44
N PHE A 257 8.85 8.04 14.69
CA PHE A 257 8.90 6.63 15.05
C PHE A 257 7.78 6.31 16.03
N ARG A 258 7.16 5.16 15.85
CA ARG A 258 6.11 4.67 16.73
C ARG A 258 6.28 3.18 16.98
N ASP A 259 6.40 2.83 18.27
CA ASP A 259 6.37 1.45 18.69
C ASP A 259 4.92 0.97 18.71
N LEU A 260 4.69 -0.21 18.11
CA LEU A 260 3.39 -0.88 18.04
C LEU A 260 3.40 -2.15 18.90
N GLU A 261 2.22 -2.49 19.38
CA GLU A 261 1.92 -3.78 20.00
C GLU A 261 0.83 -4.51 19.19
N GLU A 262 0.23 -5.56 19.72
CA GLU A 262 -0.98 -6.14 19.17
C GLU A 262 -2.15 -5.21 19.50
N GLU A 263 -2.54 -4.38 18.54
CA GLU A 263 -3.52 -3.31 18.73
C GLU A 263 -4.35 -3.06 17.46
N SER A 264 -5.40 -2.25 17.60
CA SER A 264 -6.17 -1.69 16.49
C SER A 264 -6.08 -0.18 16.55
N LEU A 265 -5.75 0.45 15.43
CA LEU A 265 -5.62 1.90 15.31
C LEU A 265 -6.21 2.38 13.99
N GLU A 266 -6.46 3.68 13.90
CA GLU A 266 -6.90 4.33 12.68
C GLU A 266 -5.85 5.36 12.24
N ILE A 267 -5.49 5.32 10.96
CA ILE A 267 -4.55 6.26 10.35
C ILE A 267 -5.23 6.89 9.14
N ASP A 268 -5.56 8.18 9.23
CA ASP A 268 -6.17 8.96 8.13
C ASP A 268 -7.44 8.28 7.53
N GLY A 269 -8.28 7.67 8.37
CA GLY A 269 -9.50 6.96 7.95
C GLY A 269 -9.28 5.53 7.44
N ILE A 270 -8.06 5.00 7.60
CA ILE A 270 -7.71 3.62 7.28
C ILE A 270 -7.55 2.85 8.59
N GLY A 271 -8.32 1.78 8.76
CA GLY A 271 -8.17 0.88 9.89
C GLY A 271 -6.92 0.02 9.74
N VAL A 272 -6.12 -0.04 10.81
CA VAL A 272 -4.91 -0.88 10.89
C VAL A 272 -5.03 -1.74 12.12
N GLU A 273 -4.96 -3.05 11.94
CA GLU A 273 -4.90 -4.02 13.02
C GLU A 273 -3.57 -4.75 12.96
N THR A 274 -2.98 -5.00 14.11
CA THR A 274 -1.70 -5.70 14.24
C THR A 274 -1.88 -7.04 14.96
N LYS A 275 -1.06 -8.03 14.59
CA LYS A 275 -1.08 -9.36 15.16
C LYS A 275 0.33 -9.88 15.39
N LEU A 276 0.64 -10.38 16.59
CA LEU A 276 1.90 -11.07 16.83
C LEU A 276 1.93 -12.41 16.08
N LEU A 277 3.00 -12.60 15.34
CA LEU A 277 3.26 -13.76 14.50
C LEU A 277 4.21 -14.75 15.19
N SER A 278 4.16 -16.01 14.76
CA SER A 278 5.03 -17.08 15.24
C SER A 278 6.38 -17.02 14.52
N HIS A 279 7.25 -16.12 14.99
CA HIS A 279 8.59 -15.90 14.47
C HIS A 279 9.53 -15.49 15.63
N PRO A 280 10.85 -15.79 15.57
CA PRO A 280 11.79 -15.35 16.61
C PRO A 280 11.78 -13.83 16.82
N GLY A 281 11.68 -13.39 18.07
CA GLY A 281 11.47 -11.99 18.42
C GLY A 281 9.99 -11.57 18.31
N LYS A 282 9.73 -10.26 18.34
CA LYS A 282 8.39 -9.74 18.06
C LYS A 282 8.27 -9.45 16.57
N CYS A 283 7.46 -10.21 15.87
CA CYS A 283 7.08 -9.99 14.48
C CYS A 283 5.60 -9.64 14.42
N LEU A 284 5.23 -8.58 13.69
CA LEU A 284 3.86 -8.13 13.51
C LEU A 284 3.35 -8.43 12.09
N GLY A 285 2.20 -9.10 12.03
CA GLY A 285 1.35 -9.07 10.85
C GLY A 285 0.41 -7.86 10.89
N TYR A 286 0.01 -7.40 9.74
CA TYR A 286 -0.85 -6.22 9.57
C TYR A 286 -2.11 -6.58 8.80
N ARG A 287 -3.27 -6.11 9.28
CA ARG A 287 -4.53 -6.10 8.54
C ARG A 287 -4.94 -4.66 8.30
N ILE A 288 -5.12 -4.31 7.03
CA ILE A 288 -5.49 -2.97 6.58
C ILE A 288 -6.94 -3.02 6.10
N ASN A 289 -7.78 -2.16 6.66
CA ASN A 289 -9.20 -2.08 6.32
C ASN A 289 -9.52 -0.70 5.72
N TYR A 290 -10.04 -0.70 4.49
CA TYR A 290 -10.39 0.53 3.77
C TYR A 290 -11.64 0.32 2.90
N ASN A 291 -12.69 1.10 3.11
CA ASN A 291 -13.93 1.09 2.32
C ASN A 291 -14.49 -0.32 2.06
N GLY A 292 -14.54 -1.16 3.11
CA GLY A 292 -15.05 -2.53 3.03
C GLY A 292 -14.09 -3.55 2.40
N ARG A 293 -12.91 -3.14 1.99
CA ARG A 293 -11.81 -4.01 1.55
C ARG A 293 -10.84 -4.26 2.68
N SER A 294 -10.19 -5.42 2.67
CA SER A 294 -9.18 -5.76 3.66
C SER A 294 -7.98 -6.49 3.05
N ILE A 295 -6.80 -6.08 3.47
CA ILE A 295 -5.50 -6.61 3.01
C ILE A 295 -4.73 -7.07 4.23
N CYS A 296 -4.32 -8.34 4.26
CA CYS A 296 -3.47 -8.90 5.29
C CYS A 296 -2.05 -9.09 4.77
N TYR A 297 -1.07 -8.55 5.50
CA TYR A 297 0.36 -8.76 5.27
C TYR A 297 0.92 -9.58 6.43
N ILE A 298 1.20 -10.86 6.16
CA ILE A 298 1.64 -11.86 7.13
C ILE A 298 2.96 -12.45 6.63
N THR A 299 4.03 -11.69 6.77
CA THR A 299 5.37 -12.19 6.47
C THR A 299 5.90 -12.99 7.66
N ASP A 300 7.01 -13.63 7.54
CA ASP A 300 7.77 -14.35 8.57
C ASP A 300 6.90 -14.94 9.69
N ASN A 301 6.34 -16.09 9.39
CA ASN A 301 5.39 -16.72 10.29
C ASN A 301 5.47 -18.24 10.14
N GLU A 302 5.74 -18.96 11.21
CA GLU A 302 5.78 -20.41 11.19
C GLU A 302 4.47 -21.00 11.73
N MET A 303 3.77 -21.71 10.86
CA MET A 303 2.66 -22.58 11.21
C MET A 303 3.16 -24.02 11.21
N PHE A 304 3.27 -24.57 12.40
CA PHE A 304 3.77 -25.93 12.60
C PHE A 304 2.79 -26.97 12.07
N LYS A 305 3.31 -28.08 11.50
CA LYS A 305 2.46 -29.25 11.14
C LYS A 305 1.86 -29.88 12.40
N GLU A 306 0.70 -30.49 12.28
CA GLU A 306 -0.02 -31.12 13.42
C GLU A 306 0.79 -32.23 14.11
N THR A 307 1.79 -32.77 13.42
CA THR A 307 2.72 -33.79 13.96
C THR A 307 3.86 -33.20 14.80
N SER A 308 4.05 -31.87 14.77
CA SER A 308 5.11 -31.18 15.52
C SER A 308 4.73 -31.05 16.99
N GLU A 309 5.72 -31.16 17.88
CA GLU A 309 5.56 -30.85 19.30
C GLU A 309 5.28 -29.37 19.58
N PHE A 310 5.60 -28.49 18.62
CA PHE A 310 5.34 -27.05 18.66
C PHE A 310 3.97 -26.65 18.08
N TYR A 311 3.18 -27.64 17.61
CA TYR A 311 1.87 -27.38 17.05
C TYR A 311 0.92 -26.75 18.08
N PHE A 312 0.38 -25.58 17.74
CA PHE A 312 -0.52 -24.85 18.63
C PHE A 312 -1.80 -24.42 17.88
N PRO A 313 -2.85 -25.25 17.88
CA PRO A 313 -4.07 -25.01 17.11
C PRO A 313 -4.80 -23.71 17.45
N HIS A 314 -4.64 -23.23 18.70
CA HIS A 314 -5.23 -21.96 19.10
C HIS A 314 -4.60 -20.75 18.40
N TYR A 315 -3.30 -20.80 18.15
CA TYR A 315 -2.60 -19.78 17.37
C TYR A 315 -3.09 -19.75 15.92
N GLU A 316 -3.15 -20.91 15.25
CA GLU A 316 -3.62 -21.00 13.88
C GLU A 316 -5.06 -20.51 13.74
N LYS A 317 -5.94 -20.85 14.70
CA LYS A 317 -7.31 -20.33 14.73
C LYS A 317 -7.34 -18.80 14.84
N LYS A 318 -6.55 -18.22 15.75
CA LYS A 318 -6.46 -16.76 15.91
C LYS A 318 -5.93 -16.07 14.64
N LEU A 319 -4.95 -16.68 13.97
CA LEU A 319 -4.41 -16.16 12.73
C LEU A 319 -5.45 -16.24 11.60
N ALA A 320 -6.18 -17.35 11.48
CA ALA A 320 -7.27 -17.49 10.53
C ALA A 320 -8.40 -16.48 10.80
N ASP A 321 -8.75 -16.26 12.08
CA ASP A 321 -9.74 -15.24 12.46
C ASP A 321 -9.26 -13.83 12.12
N PHE A 322 -7.98 -13.54 12.27
CA PHE A 322 -7.37 -12.25 11.88
C PHE A 322 -7.38 -12.03 10.36
N CYS A 323 -7.17 -13.06 9.57
CA CYS A 323 -7.19 -13.00 8.10
C CYS A 323 -8.60 -13.21 7.50
N ARG A 324 -9.62 -13.46 8.34
CA ARG A 324 -10.96 -13.86 7.90
C ARG A 324 -11.56 -12.90 6.88
N ASP A 325 -12.07 -13.49 5.77
CA ASP A 325 -12.78 -12.83 4.68
C ASP A 325 -11.99 -11.65 4.07
N SER A 326 -10.65 -11.66 4.18
CA SER A 326 -9.84 -10.62 3.55
C SER A 326 -9.84 -10.74 2.02
N ASP A 327 -9.78 -9.59 1.34
CA ASP A 327 -9.66 -9.54 -0.12
C ASP A 327 -8.28 -10.04 -0.57
N VAL A 328 -7.26 -9.76 0.24
CA VAL A 328 -5.86 -10.09 -0.02
C VAL A 328 -5.22 -10.68 1.22
N LEU A 329 -4.51 -11.81 1.04
CA LEU A 329 -3.56 -12.34 2.00
C LEU A 329 -2.19 -12.46 1.32
N ILE A 330 -1.25 -11.59 1.70
CA ILE A 330 0.17 -11.72 1.36
C ILE A 330 0.83 -12.48 2.50
N THR A 331 1.42 -13.63 2.23
CA THR A 331 1.99 -14.42 3.32
C THR A 331 3.26 -15.16 2.95
N ASP A 332 4.08 -15.36 3.97
CA ASP A 332 5.29 -16.18 3.95
C ASP A 332 5.02 -17.57 3.37
N THR A 333 5.69 -17.88 2.29
CA THR A 333 5.68 -19.18 1.63
C THR A 333 7.12 -19.60 1.31
N THR A 334 7.99 -19.45 2.30
CA THR A 334 9.42 -19.68 2.14
C THR A 334 9.68 -21.11 1.68
N TYR A 335 9.04 -22.12 2.26
CA TYR A 335 9.35 -23.52 2.00
C TYR A 335 8.23 -24.31 1.30
N THR A 336 8.65 -25.28 0.47
CA THR A 336 7.81 -26.43 0.15
C THR A 336 7.66 -27.33 1.38
N ASP A 337 6.72 -28.28 1.34
CA ASP A 337 6.55 -29.23 2.47
C ASP A 337 7.77 -30.14 2.67
N GLU A 338 8.51 -30.44 1.62
CA GLU A 338 9.73 -31.26 1.65
C GLU A 338 10.90 -30.47 2.28
N GLU A 339 11.12 -29.24 1.83
CA GLU A 339 12.17 -28.36 2.39
C GLU A 339 11.94 -28.09 3.88
N TYR A 340 10.68 -27.93 4.29
CA TYR A 340 10.31 -27.63 5.67
C TYR A 340 10.70 -28.73 6.67
N GLU A 341 10.76 -30.00 6.26
CA GLU A 341 11.13 -31.11 7.15
C GLU A 341 12.50 -30.90 7.86
N THR A 342 13.39 -30.15 7.22
CA THR A 342 14.72 -29.82 7.76
C THR A 342 14.81 -28.41 8.33
N LYS A 343 13.72 -27.64 8.25
CA LYS A 343 13.67 -26.20 8.58
C LYS A 343 12.68 -25.87 9.71
N VAL A 344 12.16 -26.88 10.39
CA VAL A 344 11.24 -26.69 11.54
C VAL A 344 11.93 -25.87 12.63
N GLY A 345 11.23 -24.81 13.09
CA GLY A 345 11.76 -23.87 14.07
C GLY A 345 12.58 -22.72 13.47
N TRP A 346 12.61 -22.57 12.13
CA TRP A 346 13.30 -21.48 11.46
C TRP A 346 12.41 -20.21 11.33
N GLY A 347 11.14 -20.28 11.74
CA GLY A 347 10.24 -19.14 11.75
C GLY A 347 9.46 -18.91 10.46
N HIS A 348 9.41 -19.89 9.54
CA HIS A 348 8.76 -19.79 8.24
C HIS A 348 7.84 -20.97 7.96
N SER A 349 6.77 -20.72 7.18
CA SER A 349 5.76 -21.71 6.85
C SER A 349 6.06 -22.51 5.58
N CYS A 350 5.50 -23.74 5.52
CA CYS A 350 5.41 -24.50 4.28
C CYS A 350 4.09 -24.24 3.54
N ILE A 351 4.06 -24.57 2.24
CA ILE A 351 2.95 -24.29 1.34
C ILE A 351 1.63 -24.89 1.85
N SER A 352 1.63 -26.13 2.34
CA SER A 352 0.39 -26.80 2.77
C SER A 352 -0.30 -26.05 3.92
N LYS A 353 0.47 -25.49 4.86
CA LYS A 353 -0.05 -24.70 5.98
C LYS A 353 -0.58 -23.35 5.51
N VAL A 354 0.07 -22.72 4.56
CA VAL A 354 -0.34 -21.43 3.96
C VAL A 354 -1.66 -21.60 3.18
N VAL A 355 -1.77 -22.64 2.34
CA VAL A 355 -3.00 -22.98 1.63
C VAL A 355 -4.14 -23.28 2.60
N GLN A 356 -3.85 -24.02 3.69
CA GLN A 356 -4.83 -24.31 4.74
C GLN A 356 -5.32 -23.02 5.43
N LEU A 357 -4.42 -22.11 5.77
CA LEU A 357 -4.75 -20.81 6.36
C LEU A 357 -5.68 -20.01 5.43
N ALA A 358 -5.31 -19.87 4.16
CA ALA A 358 -6.06 -19.12 3.18
C ALA A 358 -7.49 -19.66 2.98
N ASP A 359 -7.62 -20.99 2.90
CA ASP A 359 -8.89 -21.68 2.73
C ASP A 359 -9.78 -21.53 3.99
N VAL A 360 -9.24 -21.81 5.19
CA VAL A 360 -9.98 -21.70 6.46
C VAL A 360 -10.37 -20.26 6.79
N ALA A 361 -9.52 -19.28 6.45
CA ALA A 361 -9.81 -17.87 6.60
C ALA A 361 -10.76 -17.32 5.51
N ASN A 362 -11.10 -18.11 4.48
CA ASN A 362 -11.96 -17.71 3.38
C ASN A 362 -11.46 -16.42 2.69
N VAL A 363 -10.15 -16.30 2.44
CA VAL A 363 -9.59 -15.14 1.76
C VAL A 363 -9.95 -15.16 0.27
N LYS A 364 -10.05 -13.98 -0.37
CA LYS A 364 -10.37 -13.95 -1.80
C LYS A 364 -9.17 -14.26 -2.67
N THR A 365 -7.99 -13.72 -2.34
CA THR A 365 -6.76 -13.95 -3.09
C THR A 365 -5.58 -14.16 -2.15
N LEU A 366 -4.86 -15.25 -2.36
CA LEU A 366 -3.61 -15.60 -1.69
C LEU A 366 -2.44 -15.19 -2.58
N TYR A 367 -1.51 -14.41 -2.02
CA TYR A 367 -0.24 -14.02 -2.66
C TYR A 367 0.91 -14.76 -1.98
N LEU A 368 1.61 -15.62 -2.75
CA LEU A 368 2.82 -16.30 -2.27
C LEU A 368 3.96 -15.29 -2.20
N PHE A 369 4.59 -15.18 -1.04
CA PHE A 369 5.56 -14.14 -0.76
C PHE A 369 6.73 -14.67 0.07
N HIS A 370 7.81 -13.92 0.22
CA HIS A 370 8.96 -14.23 1.06
C HIS A 370 9.64 -15.54 0.63
N HIS A 371 10.04 -15.61 -0.64
CA HIS A 371 10.66 -16.82 -1.21
C HIS A 371 12.10 -17.00 -0.69
N ASP A 372 12.47 -18.25 -0.41
CA ASP A 372 13.83 -18.60 0.03
C ASP A 372 14.89 -18.13 -0.97
N PRO A 373 16.03 -17.57 -0.52
CA PRO A 373 17.09 -17.09 -1.40
C PRO A 373 17.73 -18.20 -2.28
N ASP A 374 17.72 -19.43 -1.83
CA ASP A 374 18.28 -20.57 -2.58
C ASP A 374 17.34 -21.08 -3.69
N GLN A 375 16.09 -20.61 -3.74
CA GLN A 375 15.11 -20.99 -4.76
C GLN A 375 15.28 -20.19 -6.06
N SER A 376 15.38 -20.90 -7.18
CA SER A 376 15.31 -20.30 -8.51
C SER A 376 13.90 -19.87 -8.89
N ASP A 377 13.76 -19.15 -10.00
CA ASP A 377 12.46 -18.83 -10.59
C ASP A 377 11.62 -20.08 -10.90
N ALA A 378 12.28 -21.18 -11.30
CA ALA A 378 11.61 -22.45 -11.57
C ALA A 378 11.08 -23.12 -10.29
N ASP A 379 11.79 -22.99 -9.16
CA ASP A 379 11.35 -23.51 -7.87
C ASP A 379 10.12 -22.73 -7.38
N ILE A 380 10.08 -21.42 -7.61
CA ILE A 380 8.89 -20.59 -7.29
C ILE A 380 7.70 -20.97 -8.20
N ASP A 381 7.92 -21.24 -9.49
CA ASP A 381 6.88 -21.75 -10.39
C ASP A 381 6.33 -23.09 -9.87
N ASN A 382 7.19 -24.00 -9.46
CA ASN A 382 6.77 -25.27 -8.86
C ASN A 382 5.96 -25.06 -7.56
N LYS A 383 6.34 -24.11 -6.69
CA LYS A 383 5.56 -23.75 -5.50
C LYS A 383 4.17 -23.26 -5.86
N HIS A 384 4.04 -22.44 -6.90
CA HIS A 384 2.75 -21.98 -7.41
C HIS A 384 1.88 -23.17 -7.85
N GLU A 385 2.43 -24.08 -8.64
CA GLU A 385 1.70 -25.27 -9.12
C GLU A 385 1.26 -26.17 -7.97
N LEU A 386 2.12 -26.40 -6.98
CA LEU A 386 1.80 -27.17 -5.77
C LEU A 386 0.65 -26.52 -4.98
N ALA A 387 0.74 -25.21 -4.73
CA ALA A 387 -0.32 -24.47 -4.02
C ALA A 387 -1.65 -24.50 -4.78
N ALA A 388 -1.63 -24.29 -6.11
CA ALA A 388 -2.81 -24.35 -6.96
C ALA A 388 -3.49 -25.73 -6.91
N LYS A 389 -2.70 -26.81 -6.97
CA LYS A 389 -3.18 -28.17 -6.84
C LYS A 389 -3.84 -28.41 -5.48
N MET A 390 -3.21 -27.97 -4.39
CA MET A 390 -3.76 -28.11 -3.02
C MET A 390 -5.08 -27.34 -2.84
N LEU A 391 -5.21 -26.13 -3.40
CA LEU A 391 -6.46 -25.36 -3.40
C LEU A 391 -7.56 -26.10 -4.17
N MET A 392 -7.22 -26.66 -5.33
CA MET A 392 -8.17 -27.45 -6.12
C MET A 392 -8.65 -28.71 -5.38
N GLU A 393 -7.74 -29.44 -4.72
CA GLU A 393 -8.07 -30.64 -3.94
C GLU A 393 -9.00 -30.32 -2.75
N ARG A 394 -8.91 -29.10 -2.21
CA ARG A 394 -9.79 -28.57 -1.16
C ARG A 394 -11.13 -28.05 -1.69
N ASN A 395 -11.33 -27.98 -3.01
CA ASN A 395 -12.43 -27.26 -3.66
C ASN A 395 -12.53 -25.78 -3.18
N SER A 396 -11.40 -25.16 -2.92
CA SER A 396 -11.32 -23.78 -2.42
C SER A 396 -11.62 -22.77 -3.53
N SER A 397 -12.29 -21.67 -3.19
CA SER A 397 -12.56 -20.54 -4.08
C SER A 397 -11.45 -19.50 -4.09
N VAL A 398 -10.41 -19.69 -3.30
CA VAL A 398 -9.28 -18.78 -3.16
C VAL A 398 -8.53 -18.66 -4.49
N LYS A 399 -8.35 -17.44 -4.98
CA LYS A 399 -7.46 -17.16 -6.12
C LYS A 399 -6.02 -17.19 -5.65
N LEU A 400 -5.12 -17.66 -6.51
CA LEU A 400 -3.70 -17.76 -6.21
C LEU A 400 -2.90 -16.84 -7.12
N GLU A 401 -2.01 -16.05 -6.53
CA GLU A 401 -1.07 -15.18 -7.22
C GLU A 401 0.36 -15.40 -6.69
N THR A 402 1.34 -15.29 -7.56
CA THR A 402 2.76 -15.28 -7.20
C THR A 402 3.38 -14.04 -7.81
N PRO A 403 3.43 -12.95 -7.04
CA PRO A 403 3.84 -11.65 -7.55
C PRO A 403 5.31 -11.60 -7.87
N LYS A 404 5.66 -10.73 -8.81
CA LYS A 404 7.02 -10.38 -9.21
C LYS A 404 7.34 -8.96 -8.79
N GLU A 405 8.61 -8.65 -8.71
CA GLU A 405 9.03 -7.26 -8.60
C GLU A 405 8.47 -6.42 -9.74
N GLY A 406 7.83 -5.30 -9.40
CA GLY A 406 7.19 -4.40 -10.33
C GLY A 406 5.70 -4.67 -10.58
N ASP A 407 5.17 -5.83 -10.21
CA ASP A 407 3.75 -6.13 -10.38
C ASP A 407 2.88 -5.16 -9.56
N LEU A 408 1.83 -4.67 -10.22
CA LEU A 408 0.83 -3.75 -9.67
C LEU A 408 -0.55 -4.41 -9.77
N PHE A 409 -1.23 -4.48 -8.63
CA PHE A 409 -2.60 -5.00 -8.52
C PHE A 409 -3.54 -3.90 -8.02
N LYS A 410 -4.72 -3.84 -8.59
CA LYS A 410 -5.81 -2.98 -8.15
C LYS A 410 -6.77 -3.78 -7.26
N ILE A 411 -6.95 -3.31 -6.03
CA ILE A 411 -7.78 -3.97 -5.01
C ILE A 411 -9.05 -3.16 -4.78
#